data_1539ee76bed42d87f50bb19038b8f0c8
#
_entry.id   1539ee76bed42d87f50bb19038b8f0c8
#
_cell.length_a   1.000
_cell.length_b   1.000
_cell.length_c   1.000
_cell.angle_alpha   90.00
_cell.angle_beta   90.00
_cell.angle_gamma   90.00
#
_symmetry.space_group_name_H-M   'P 1'
#
loop_
_entity.id
_entity.type
_entity.pdbx_description
1 polymer ?
#
loop_
_entity_poly.entity_id
_entity_poly.type
_entity_poly.pdbx_seq_one_letter_code
_entity_poly.pdbx_strand_id
1 'polypeptide(L)'
;MQLLGDIEGVEFIIVPKPKNLKSFMECRRILRSYTFDYLLLAQASFSAHFVSMHVKAKRRIGFDQSRSKDFHGFFINESIKNKEEHFVEAYYSFASMLGLQKPLEINWNGLFQSDRNEELSRIVLPVKNRIMAINPSASKTERNWKVNSYVKIIDYAQDKGIGVVITGGDEQNELNLNEQICDRCKESPLNLTGKIKLGVLPYLLKEIDFLLAPDTGSIHIARAVGTTVIGLYAVANPRLTGPYNANEFSINKFDLASKELSSSRQVNFHTRVHNPSAMSLIKEEEVIAKIDLLLESLSLSESQ
;
A
#
# COMPACT_ATOMS: atom_id res chain seq x y z
N MET A 1 -10.50 -8.10 7.27
CA MET A 1 -11.90 -8.38 6.96
C MET A 1 -12.62 -7.22 6.26
N GLN A 2 -12.18 -5.97 6.36
CA GLN A 2 -12.77 -4.91 5.52
C GLN A 2 -12.32 -5.01 4.04
N LEU A 3 -11.13 -5.51 3.76
CA LEU A 3 -10.57 -5.63 2.41
C LEU A 3 -10.75 -7.03 1.82
N LEU A 4 -10.38 -8.06 2.60
CA LEU A 4 -10.40 -9.45 2.15
C LEU A 4 -11.75 -10.10 2.50
N GLY A 5 -12.19 -10.99 1.61
CA GLY A 5 -13.34 -11.86 1.84
C GLY A 5 -13.03 -13.08 2.71
N ASP A 6 -13.94 -14.01 2.70
CA ASP A 6 -13.68 -15.34 3.24
C ASP A 6 -12.75 -16.09 2.28
N ILE A 7 -11.63 -16.55 2.79
CA ILE A 7 -10.62 -17.29 2.03
C ILE A 7 -10.68 -18.73 2.49
N GLU A 8 -10.88 -19.65 1.57
CA GLU A 8 -10.92 -21.08 1.87
C GLU A 8 -9.63 -21.52 2.60
N GLY A 9 -9.80 -22.23 3.70
CA GLY A 9 -8.68 -22.69 4.54
C GLY A 9 -8.04 -21.62 5.42
N VAL A 10 -8.58 -20.39 5.47
CA VAL A 10 -8.07 -19.30 6.32
C VAL A 10 -9.10 -18.89 7.36
N GLU A 11 -8.74 -19.01 8.64
CA GLU A 11 -9.52 -18.50 9.77
C GLU A 11 -8.95 -17.14 10.22
N PHE A 12 -9.79 -16.11 10.28
CA PHE A 12 -9.41 -14.79 10.80
C PHE A 12 -9.77 -14.65 12.27
N ILE A 13 -8.78 -14.65 13.16
CA ILE A 13 -8.95 -14.46 14.59
C ILE A 13 -8.76 -12.98 14.92
N ILE A 14 -9.84 -12.29 15.24
CA ILE A 14 -9.80 -10.87 15.59
C ILE A 14 -9.42 -10.72 17.07
N VAL A 15 -8.33 -10.01 17.33
CA VAL A 15 -7.85 -9.68 18.67
C VAL A 15 -7.71 -8.18 18.83
N PRO A 16 -8.00 -7.62 20.03
CA PRO A 16 -7.81 -6.22 20.29
C PRO A 16 -6.31 -5.87 20.28
N LYS A 17 -5.98 -4.65 19.84
CA LYS A 17 -4.59 -4.17 19.96
C LYS A 17 -4.23 -4.06 21.47
N PRO A 18 -3.15 -4.71 21.94
CA PRO A 18 -2.77 -4.71 23.37
C PRO A 18 -2.20 -3.35 23.80
N LYS A 19 -3.08 -2.42 24.17
CA LYS A 19 -2.73 -1.07 24.64
C LYS A 19 -2.64 -0.97 26.16
N ASN A 20 -3.29 -1.86 26.88
CA ASN A 20 -3.38 -1.88 28.34
C ASN A 20 -3.57 -3.32 28.84
N LEU A 21 -3.55 -3.51 30.18
CA LEU A 21 -3.68 -4.83 30.81
C LEU A 21 -4.99 -5.53 30.42
N LYS A 22 -6.11 -4.80 30.30
CA LYS A 22 -7.41 -5.37 29.90
C LYS A 22 -7.35 -5.97 28.50
N SER A 23 -6.88 -5.21 27.52
CA SER A 23 -6.74 -5.69 26.13
C SER A 23 -5.71 -6.81 26.01
N PHE A 24 -4.64 -6.79 26.82
CA PHE A 24 -3.67 -7.89 26.90
C PHE A 24 -4.32 -9.20 27.41
N MET A 25 -5.08 -9.13 28.50
CA MET A 25 -5.80 -10.30 29.04
C MET A 25 -6.87 -10.81 28.09
N GLU A 26 -7.50 -9.93 27.33
CA GLU A 26 -8.46 -10.32 26.30
C GLU A 26 -7.80 -11.07 25.13
N CYS A 27 -6.64 -10.60 24.64
CA CYS A 27 -5.82 -11.34 23.68
C CYS A 27 -5.52 -12.76 24.20
N ARG A 28 -5.09 -12.87 25.47
CA ARG A 28 -4.82 -14.16 26.11
C ARG A 28 -6.07 -15.05 26.13
N ARG A 29 -7.23 -14.50 26.52
CA ARG A 29 -8.49 -15.25 26.59
C ARG A 29 -8.88 -15.83 25.24
N ILE A 30 -8.73 -15.05 24.16
CA ILE A 30 -9.05 -15.45 22.80
C ILE A 30 -8.06 -16.53 22.29
N LEU A 31 -6.75 -16.30 22.47
CA LEU A 31 -5.71 -17.10 21.82
C LEU A 31 -5.28 -18.35 22.59
N ARG A 32 -5.58 -18.45 23.90
CA ARG A 32 -5.11 -19.56 24.76
C ARG A 32 -5.53 -20.96 24.33
N SER A 33 -6.65 -21.07 23.60
CA SER A 33 -7.20 -22.35 23.09
C SER A 33 -6.55 -22.81 21.80
N TYR A 34 -5.84 -21.91 21.11
CA TYR A 34 -5.20 -22.22 19.84
C TYR A 34 -3.78 -22.76 20.06
N THR A 35 -3.45 -23.80 19.29
CA THR A 35 -2.12 -24.37 19.21
C THR A 35 -1.78 -24.58 17.75
N PHE A 36 -0.61 -24.12 17.33
CA PHE A 36 -0.16 -24.17 15.95
C PHE A 36 1.19 -24.89 15.86
N ASP A 37 1.48 -25.52 14.74
CA ASP A 37 2.82 -26.07 14.46
C ASP A 37 3.80 -24.93 14.21
N TYR A 38 3.32 -23.87 13.53
CA TYR A 38 4.13 -22.72 13.13
C TYR A 38 3.47 -21.42 13.54
N LEU A 39 4.26 -20.47 13.98
CA LEU A 39 3.90 -19.06 14.08
C LEU A 39 4.80 -18.24 13.17
N LEU A 40 4.22 -17.57 12.19
CA LEU A 40 4.94 -16.62 11.33
C LEU A 40 4.77 -15.22 11.90
N LEU A 41 5.78 -14.69 12.58
CA LEU A 41 5.78 -13.35 13.13
C LEU A 41 6.27 -12.36 12.07
N ALA A 42 5.42 -12.13 11.05
CA ALA A 42 5.72 -11.31 9.88
C ALA A 42 5.62 -9.81 10.12
N GLN A 43 5.48 -9.38 11.38
CA GLN A 43 5.46 -7.97 11.79
C GLN A 43 6.31 -7.77 13.04
N ALA A 44 7.41 -7.00 12.91
CA ALA A 44 8.24 -6.60 14.03
C ALA A 44 7.68 -5.34 14.70
N SER A 45 6.77 -5.50 15.65
CA SER A 45 6.20 -4.42 16.46
C SER A 45 5.82 -4.91 17.85
N PHE A 46 5.86 -4.04 18.87
CA PHE A 46 5.44 -4.39 20.24
C PHE A 46 4.07 -5.05 20.28
N SER A 47 3.09 -4.51 19.55
CA SER A 47 1.75 -5.08 19.53
C SER A 47 1.72 -6.52 19.01
N ALA A 48 2.46 -6.80 17.92
CA ALA A 48 2.56 -8.16 17.37
C ALA A 48 3.29 -9.10 18.33
N HIS A 49 4.35 -8.63 19.00
CA HIS A 49 5.09 -9.41 19.99
C HIS A 49 4.19 -9.81 21.16
N PHE A 50 3.45 -8.87 21.76
CA PHE A 50 2.52 -9.16 22.84
C PHE A 50 1.40 -10.12 22.44
N VAL A 51 0.84 -9.99 21.24
CA VAL A 51 -0.14 -10.96 20.70
C VAL A 51 0.51 -12.33 20.56
N SER A 52 1.71 -12.39 20.00
CA SER A 52 2.43 -13.65 19.75
C SER A 52 2.77 -14.44 21.02
N MET A 53 2.94 -13.77 22.17
CA MET A 53 3.17 -14.43 23.48
C MET A 53 2.03 -15.35 23.89
N HIS A 54 0.82 -15.09 23.44
CA HIS A 54 -0.37 -15.89 23.78
C HIS A 54 -0.61 -17.06 22.83
N VAL A 55 0.18 -17.13 21.74
CA VAL A 55 0.09 -18.19 20.74
C VAL A 55 1.08 -19.31 21.08
N LYS A 56 0.56 -20.54 21.20
CA LYS A 56 1.38 -21.74 21.38
C LYS A 56 1.83 -22.24 20.03
N ALA A 57 3.14 -22.23 19.77
CA ALA A 57 3.74 -22.77 18.56
C ALA A 57 5.12 -23.31 18.83
N LYS A 58 5.48 -24.46 18.20
CA LYS A 58 6.81 -25.07 18.34
C LYS A 58 7.86 -24.29 17.55
N ARG A 59 7.55 -23.95 16.32
CA ARG A 59 8.42 -23.13 15.44
C ARG A 59 7.85 -21.74 15.34
N ARG A 60 8.64 -20.76 15.72
CA ARG A 60 8.28 -19.34 15.76
C ARG A 60 9.26 -18.59 14.86
N ILE A 61 8.83 -18.34 13.62
CA ILE A 61 9.68 -17.81 12.55
C ILE A 61 9.43 -16.30 12.44
N GLY A 62 10.47 -15.49 12.43
CA GLY A 62 10.39 -14.05 12.30
C GLY A 62 11.49 -13.46 11.42
N PHE A 63 11.59 -12.14 11.41
CA PHE A 63 12.67 -11.43 10.73
C PHE A 63 13.98 -11.57 11.49
N ASP A 64 15.09 -11.49 10.79
CA ASP A 64 16.43 -11.43 11.37
C ASP A 64 16.64 -10.12 12.16
N GLN A 65 17.77 -10.04 12.87
CA GLN A 65 18.10 -8.92 13.75
C GLN A 65 18.18 -7.58 13.00
N SER A 66 18.58 -7.56 11.73
CA SER A 66 18.76 -6.31 10.96
C SER A 66 17.45 -5.66 10.53
N ARG A 67 16.38 -6.47 10.35
CA ARG A 67 15.02 -6.02 9.99
C ARG A 67 14.08 -5.95 11.19
N SER A 68 14.52 -6.43 12.34
CA SER A 68 13.72 -6.51 13.55
C SER A 68 13.87 -5.26 14.41
N LYS A 69 12.84 -4.98 15.22
CA LYS A 69 12.75 -3.92 16.20
C LYS A 69 12.17 -4.48 17.50
N ASP A 70 12.24 -3.69 18.56
CA ASP A 70 11.47 -3.93 19.79
C ASP A 70 11.69 -5.34 20.36
N PHE A 71 12.95 -5.78 20.44
CA PHE A 71 13.33 -7.08 20.99
C PHE A 71 12.70 -8.30 20.27
N HIS A 72 12.39 -8.19 18.99
CA HIS A 72 11.76 -9.22 18.16
C HIS A 72 12.36 -10.63 18.36
N GLY A 73 13.69 -10.72 18.45
CA GLY A 73 14.41 -11.98 18.65
C GLY A 73 14.00 -12.79 19.88
N PHE A 74 13.44 -12.17 20.92
CA PHE A 74 12.94 -12.90 22.10
C PHE A 74 11.62 -13.65 21.87
N PHE A 75 10.91 -13.32 20.77
CA PHE A 75 9.59 -13.87 20.45
C PHE A 75 9.64 -14.94 19.37
N ILE A 76 10.82 -15.20 18.80
CA ILE A 76 11.05 -16.16 17.71
C ILE A 76 12.17 -17.14 18.10
N ASN A 77 12.21 -18.30 17.47
CA ASN A 77 13.30 -19.27 17.59
C ASN A 77 13.96 -19.60 16.24
N GLU A 78 13.38 -19.10 15.16
CA GLU A 78 13.93 -19.18 13.81
C GLU A 78 13.76 -17.85 13.10
N SER A 79 14.62 -17.51 12.15
CA SER A 79 14.51 -16.27 11.37
C SER A 79 14.79 -16.49 9.89
N ILE A 80 14.09 -15.71 9.05
CA ILE A 80 14.42 -15.61 7.63
C ILE A 80 15.65 -14.73 7.45
N LYS A 81 16.53 -15.11 6.51
CA LYS A 81 17.76 -14.35 6.21
C LYS A 81 17.42 -12.98 5.60
N ASN A 82 18.19 -11.96 5.96
CA ASN A 82 18.10 -10.65 5.33
C ASN A 82 18.59 -10.73 3.88
N LYS A 83 17.80 -10.10 3.01
CA LYS A 83 18.15 -9.82 1.62
C LYS A 83 17.66 -8.43 1.27
N GLU A 84 18.34 -7.79 0.33
CA GLU A 84 17.85 -6.55 -0.29
C GLU A 84 16.79 -6.89 -1.33
N GLU A 85 15.59 -7.19 -0.86
CA GLU A 85 14.47 -7.68 -1.67
C GLU A 85 13.18 -6.95 -1.32
N HIS A 86 12.21 -7.02 -2.22
CA HIS A 86 10.87 -6.50 -1.97
C HIS A 86 10.19 -7.24 -0.80
N PHE A 87 9.29 -6.55 -0.05
CA PHE A 87 8.58 -7.18 1.07
C PHE A 87 7.83 -8.46 0.68
N VAL A 88 7.26 -8.52 -0.52
CA VAL A 88 6.61 -9.75 -1.03
C VAL A 88 7.60 -10.92 -1.09
N GLU A 89 8.84 -10.69 -1.52
CA GLU A 89 9.89 -11.72 -1.53
C GLU A 89 10.25 -12.18 -0.11
N ALA A 90 10.31 -11.23 0.83
CA ALA A 90 10.53 -11.57 2.23
C ALA A 90 9.39 -12.44 2.79
N TYR A 91 8.13 -12.20 2.40
CA TYR A 91 7.02 -13.08 2.79
C TYR A 91 7.10 -14.46 2.14
N TYR A 92 7.56 -14.57 0.90
CA TYR A 92 7.87 -15.88 0.31
C TYR A 92 9.00 -16.62 1.03
N SER A 93 9.95 -15.89 1.62
CA SER A 93 10.98 -16.49 2.47
C SER A 93 10.39 -17.17 3.71
N PHE A 94 9.30 -16.63 4.31
CA PHE A 94 8.56 -17.34 5.37
C PHE A 94 7.92 -18.62 4.84
N ALA A 95 7.25 -18.59 3.67
CA ALA A 95 6.66 -19.77 3.06
C ALA A 95 7.72 -20.85 2.75
N SER A 96 8.89 -20.45 2.30
CA SER A 96 10.01 -21.36 2.05
C SER A 96 10.52 -22.06 3.31
N MET A 97 10.45 -21.43 4.49
CA MET A 97 10.76 -22.07 5.78
C MET A 97 9.77 -23.19 6.13
N LEU A 98 8.60 -23.20 5.50
CA LEU A 98 7.60 -24.26 5.63
C LEU A 98 7.71 -25.33 4.52
N GLY A 99 8.73 -25.24 3.65
CA GLY A 99 8.90 -26.14 2.52
C GLY A 99 8.07 -25.80 1.28
N LEU A 100 7.40 -24.64 1.26
CA LEU A 100 6.61 -24.18 0.12
C LEU A 100 7.52 -23.50 -0.91
N GLN A 101 7.23 -23.72 -2.19
CA GLN A 101 7.90 -23.03 -3.29
C GLN A 101 7.14 -21.75 -3.66
N LYS A 102 7.90 -20.72 -4.06
CA LYS A 102 7.30 -19.51 -4.61
C LYS A 102 6.57 -19.85 -5.92
N PRO A 103 5.30 -19.44 -6.09
CA PRO A 103 4.61 -19.61 -7.36
C PRO A 103 5.26 -18.75 -8.44
N LEU A 104 5.17 -19.17 -9.70
CA LEU A 104 5.68 -18.39 -10.85
C LEU A 104 4.93 -17.07 -10.98
N GLU A 105 3.63 -17.08 -10.73
CA GLU A 105 2.76 -15.91 -10.76
C GLU A 105 1.95 -15.80 -9.48
N ILE A 106 1.73 -14.55 -9.03
CA ILE A 106 0.86 -14.28 -7.90
C ILE A 106 -0.58 -14.22 -8.41
N ASN A 107 -1.42 -15.11 -7.93
CA ASN A 107 -2.85 -15.09 -8.23
C ASN A 107 -3.60 -14.37 -7.09
N TRP A 108 -4.23 -13.26 -7.43
CA TRP A 108 -5.06 -12.47 -6.53
C TRP A 108 -6.56 -12.76 -6.69
N ASN A 109 -6.93 -13.66 -7.61
CA ASN A 109 -8.33 -14.02 -7.86
C ASN A 109 -8.94 -14.66 -6.61
N GLY A 110 -10.18 -14.32 -6.31
CA GLY A 110 -10.91 -14.84 -5.16
C GLY A 110 -10.60 -14.16 -3.81
N LEU A 111 -9.65 -13.23 -3.74
CA LEU A 111 -9.36 -12.51 -2.49
C LEU A 111 -10.41 -11.46 -2.15
N PHE A 112 -11.14 -10.94 -3.15
CA PHE A 112 -12.13 -9.89 -2.97
C PHE A 112 -13.55 -10.44 -3.11
N GLN A 113 -14.45 -10.04 -2.21
CA GLN A 113 -15.84 -10.53 -2.20
C GLN A 113 -16.65 -9.88 -3.32
N SER A 114 -17.40 -10.70 -4.08
CA SER A 114 -18.19 -10.23 -5.25
C SER A 114 -19.39 -9.35 -4.90
N ASP A 115 -19.97 -9.49 -3.70
CA ASP A 115 -21.14 -8.74 -3.22
C ASP A 115 -20.91 -7.24 -3.05
N ARG A 116 -19.64 -6.80 -2.96
CA ARG A 116 -19.26 -5.39 -2.85
C ARG A 116 -19.38 -4.60 -4.16
N ASN A 117 -19.62 -5.27 -5.26
CA ASN A 117 -19.94 -4.62 -6.55
C ASN A 117 -21.23 -3.81 -6.50
N GLU A 118 -22.20 -4.19 -5.65
CA GLU A 118 -23.43 -3.43 -5.48
C GLU A 118 -23.19 -2.04 -4.88
N GLU A 119 -22.22 -1.88 -3.98
CA GLU A 119 -21.87 -0.55 -3.45
C GLU A 119 -21.22 0.31 -4.55
N LEU A 120 -20.41 -0.29 -5.42
CA LEU A 120 -19.81 0.42 -6.55
C LEU A 120 -20.84 0.87 -7.58
N SER A 121 -21.86 0.07 -7.87
CA SER A 121 -22.91 0.41 -8.85
C SER A 121 -23.70 1.69 -8.50
N ARG A 122 -23.62 2.16 -7.26
CA ARG A 122 -24.22 3.42 -6.80
C ARG A 122 -23.33 4.63 -7.05
N ILE A 123 -22.09 4.42 -7.51
CA ILE A 123 -21.12 5.47 -7.79
C ILE A 123 -21.17 5.78 -9.28
N VAL A 124 -21.46 7.03 -9.60
CA VAL A 124 -21.42 7.50 -10.99
C VAL A 124 -20.02 7.99 -11.30
N LEU A 125 -19.27 7.17 -12.03
CA LEU A 125 -17.94 7.53 -12.48
C LEU A 125 -17.99 8.56 -13.61
N PRO A 126 -16.92 9.37 -13.82
CA PRO A 126 -16.84 10.28 -14.95
C PRO A 126 -17.03 9.54 -16.29
N VAL A 127 -17.92 10.05 -17.15
CA VAL A 127 -18.13 9.49 -18.50
C VAL A 127 -17.02 10.02 -19.41
N LYS A 128 -15.88 9.35 -19.41
CA LYS A 128 -14.67 9.68 -20.19
C LYS A 128 -14.06 8.40 -20.74
N ASN A 129 -13.30 8.52 -21.83
CA ASN A 129 -12.61 7.37 -22.44
C ASN A 129 -11.54 6.76 -21.52
N ARG A 130 -10.97 7.57 -20.63
CA ARG A 130 -9.98 7.14 -19.63
C ARG A 130 -10.31 7.74 -18.29
N ILE A 131 -10.03 7.00 -17.22
CA ILE A 131 -10.23 7.44 -15.84
C ILE A 131 -8.97 7.20 -15.05
N MET A 132 -8.49 8.26 -14.37
CA MET A 132 -7.38 8.21 -13.43
C MET A 132 -7.93 8.29 -12.00
N ALA A 133 -7.49 7.37 -11.13
CA ALA A 133 -7.65 7.55 -9.69
C ALA A 133 -6.44 8.26 -9.11
N ILE A 134 -6.67 9.09 -8.10
CA ILE A 134 -5.62 9.68 -7.27
C ILE A 134 -5.91 9.35 -5.82
N ASN A 135 -4.92 8.80 -5.11
CA ASN A 135 -4.94 8.69 -3.65
C ASN A 135 -3.82 9.56 -3.09
N PRO A 136 -4.09 10.82 -2.68
CA PRO A 136 -3.04 11.76 -2.27
C PRO A 136 -2.41 11.43 -0.93
N SER A 137 -3.11 10.70 -0.07
CA SER A 137 -2.78 10.54 1.34
C SER A 137 -1.99 9.26 1.61
N ALA A 138 -0.97 9.37 2.43
CA ALA A 138 -0.29 8.23 3.03
C ALA A 138 -0.39 8.32 4.56
N SER A 139 -0.27 7.19 5.25
CA SER A 139 -0.33 7.10 6.73
C SER A 139 0.71 7.98 7.45
N LYS A 140 1.73 8.44 6.74
CA LYS A 140 2.75 9.39 7.20
C LYS A 140 2.75 10.59 6.27
N THR A 141 2.44 11.75 6.79
CA THR A 141 2.31 13.01 6.04
C THR A 141 3.59 13.40 5.27
N GLU A 142 4.76 12.97 5.75
CA GLU A 142 6.05 13.16 5.04
C GLU A 142 6.09 12.51 3.65
N ARG A 143 5.20 11.54 3.37
CA ARG A 143 5.05 10.89 2.07
C ARG A 143 4.03 11.56 1.16
N ASN A 144 3.25 12.51 1.67
CA ASN A 144 2.27 13.22 0.86
C ASN A 144 3.00 14.21 -0.05
N TRP A 145 2.57 14.24 -1.31
CA TRP A 145 3.05 15.25 -2.25
C TRP A 145 2.31 16.57 -1.98
N LYS A 146 2.75 17.66 -2.62
CA LYS A 146 2.16 18.99 -2.40
C LYS A 146 0.76 19.10 -3.03
N VAL A 147 -0.16 19.79 -2.36
CA VAL A 147 -1.52 20.07 -2.87
C VAL A 147 -1.46 20.67 -4.28
N ASN A 148 -0.66 21.72 -4.47
CA ASN A 148 -0.55 22.39 -5.77
C ASN A 148 -0.01 21.49 -6.88
N SER A 149 0.84 20.52 -6.54
CA SER A 149 1.33 19.55 -7.51
C SER A 149 0.22 18.58 -7.94
N TYR A 150 -0.60 18.09 -7.01
CA TYR A 150 -1.78 17.30 -7.35
C TYR A 150 -2.76 18.08 -8.21
N VAL A 151 -3.06 19.35 -7.86
CA VAL A 151 -3.93 20.25 -8.64
C VAL A 151 -3.44 20.35 -10.09
N LYS A 152 -2.14 20.63 -10.28
CA LYS A 152 -1.53 20.73 -11.61
C LYS A 152 -1.68 19.46 -12.45
N ILE A 153 -1.56 18.27 -11.81
CA ILE A 153 -1.74 16.98 -12.49
C ILE A 153 -3.21 16.72 -12.81
N ILE A 154 -4.13 17.07 -11.91
CA ILE A 154 -5.57 16.91 -12.15
C ILE A 154 -6.02 17.79 -13.29
N ASP A 155 -5.66 19.08 -13.28
CA ASP A 155 -5.97 20.01 -14.34
C ASP A 155 -5.42 19.53 -15.69
N TYR A 156 -4.16 19.06 -15.70
CA TYR A 156 -3.54 18.49 -16.90
C TYR A 156 -4.31 17.27 -17.44
N ALA A 157 -4.68 16.34 -16.56
CA ALA A 157 -5.42 15.14 -16.95
C ALA A 157 -6.80 15.50 -17.52
N GLN A 158 -7.50 16.43 -16.88
CA GLN A 158 -8.81 16.91 -17.34
C GLN A 158 -8.72 17.64 -18.67
N ASP A 159 -7.70 18.50 -18.87
CA ASP A 159 -7.41 19.16 -20.16
C ASP A 159 -7.13 18.13 -21.29
N LYS A 160 -6.66 16.91 -20.94
CA LYS A 160 -6.49 15.75 -21.88
C LYS A 160 -7.76 14.92 -22.03
N GLY A 161 -8.88 15.30 -21.38
CA GLY A 161 -10.14 14.55 -21.44
C GLY A 161 -10.17 13.29 -20.55
N ILE A 162 -9.26 13.16 -19.59
CA ILE A 162 -9.22 12.05 -18.63
C ILE A 162 -10.17 12.41 -17.46
N GLY A 163 -11.05 11.48 -17.07
CA GLY A 163 -11.84 11.59 -15.86
C GLY A 163 -10.96 11.40 -14.62
N VAL A 164 -11.19 12.19 -13.58
CA VAL A 164 -10.38 12.09 -12.36
C VAL A 164 -11.25 11.75 -11.16
N VAL A 165 -10.83 10.76 -10.40
CA VAL A 165 -11.45 10.29 -9.15
C VAL A 165 -10.44 10.39 -8.01
N ILE A 166 -10.77 11.11 -6.94
CA ILE A 166 -9.96 11.15 -5.73
C ILE A 166 -10.49 10.10 -4.75
N THR A 167 -9.57 9.31 -4.17
CA THR A 167 -9.86 8.31 -3.14
C THR A 167 -9.09 8.61 -1.86
N GLY A 168 -9.57 8.11 -0.74
CA GLY A 168 -8.95 8.26 0.59
C GLY A 168 -9.85 7.68 1.67
N GLY A 169 -9.29 7.49 2.86
CA GLY A 169 -10.02 7.08 4.06
C GLY A 169 -10.88 8.20 4.64
N ASP A 170 -11.49 7.93 5.79
CA ASP A 170 -12.36 8.85 6.54
C ASP A 170 -11.63 9.62 7.66
N GLU A 171 -10.32 9.50 7.73
CA GLU A 171 -9.51 10.27 8.66
C GLU A 171 -9.55 11.78 8.30
N GLN A 172 -9.73 12.63 9.31
CA GLN A 172 -9.95 14.08 9.10
C GLN A 172 -8.84 14.74 8.27
N ASN A 173 -7.59 14.30 8.45
CA ASN A 173 -6.45 14.83 7.69
C ASN A 173 -6.53 14.48 6.19
N GLU A 174 -7.06 13.29 5.86
CA GLU A 174 -7.27 12.87 4.47
C GLU A 174 -8.42 13.65 3.83
N LEU A 175 -9.54 13.78 4.56
CA LEU A 175 -10.67 14.58 4.13
C LEU A 175 -10.25 16.02 3.82
N ASN A 176 -9.55 16.66 4.75
CA ASN A 176 -9.10 18.05 4.60
C ASN A 176 -8.11 18.22 3.43
N LEU A 177 -7.16 17.27 3.25
CA LEU A 177 -6.20 17.32 2.15
C LEU A 177 -6.90 17.22 0.80
N ASN A 178 -7.81 16.25 0.67
CA ASN A 178 -8.47 15.96 -0.60
C ASN A 178 -9.50 17.06 -0.96
N GLU A 179 -10.18 17.65 0.03
CA GLU A 179 -11.02 18.81 -0.16
C GLU A 179 -10.21 20.03 -0.66
N GLN A 180 -9.08 20.34 -0.02
CA GLN A 180 -8.18 21.41 -0.47
C GLN A 180 -7.67 21.21 -1.91
N ILE A 181 -7.47 19.96 -2.35
CA ILE A 181 -7.09 19.67 -3.74
C ILE A 181 -8.28 19.99 -4.66
N CYS A 182 -9.46 19.45 -4.35
CA CYS A 182 -10.67 19.64 -5.16
C CYS A 182 -11.02 21.12 -5.35
N ASP A 183 -10.97 21.90 -4.27
CA ASP A 183 -11.31 23.32 -4.27
C ASP A 183 -10.39 24.20 -5.12
N ARG A 184 -9.18 23.72 -5.42
CA ARG A 184 -8.18 24.45 -6.20
C ARG A 184 -8.09 24.03 -7.66
N CYS A 185 -8.72 22.92 -8.03
CA CYS A 185 -8.76 22.48 -9.42
C CYS A 185 -9.68 23.35 -10.28
N LYS A 186 -9.37 23.50 -11.58
CA LYS A 186 -10.22 24.21 -12.55
C LYS A 186 -11.62 23.59 -12.61
N GLU A 187 -11.68 22.26 -12.72
CA GLU A 187 -12.89 21.47 -12.60
C GLU A 187 -12.74 20.53 -11.40
N SER A 188 -13.75 20.50 -10.52
CA SER A 188 -13.67 19.64 -9.33
C SER A 188 -13.74 18.15 -9.73
N PRO A 189 -12.74 17.34 -9.38
CA PRO A 189 -12.77 15.91 -9.65
C PRO A 189 -13.83 15.21 -8.79
N LEU A 190 -14.22 13.97 -9.17
CA LEU A 190 -15.11 13.16 -8.33
C LEU A 190 -14.38 12.77 -7.02
N ASN A 191 -14.78 13.36 -5.91
CA ASN A 191 -14.19 13.09 -4.60
C ASN A 191 -14.96 11.97 -3.87
N LEU A 192 -14.31 10.80 -3.72
CA LEU A 192 -14.82 9.63 -3.00
C LEU A 192 -14.14 9.43 -1.63
N THR A 193 -13.37 10.39 -1.13
CA THR A 193 -12.70 10.33 0.17
C THR A 193 -13.73 10.14 1.29
N GLY A 194 -13.53 9.10 2.10
CA GLY A 194 -14.44 8.72 3.19
C GLY A 194 -15.83 8.21 2.74
N LYS A 195 -16.11 8.17 1.43
CA LYS A 195 -17.43 7.78 0.89
C LYS A 195 -17.50 6.31 0.48
N ILE A 196 -16.36 5.64 0.34
CA ILE A 196 -16.29 4.22 -0.01
C ILE A 196 -15.58 3.45 1.10
N LYS A 197 -16.06 2.25 1.37
CA LYS A 197 -15.39 1.34 2.29
C LYS A 197 -14.14 0.75 1.62
N LEU A 198 -13.14 0.40 2.43
CA LEU A 198 -11.90 -0.20 1.95
C LEU A 198 -12.15 -1.44 1.07
N GLY A 199 -13.18 -2.22 1.37
CA GLY A 199 -13.52 -3.40 0.58
C GLY A 199 -14.11 -3.11 -0.81
N VAL A 200 -14.55 -1.88 -1.08
CA VAL A 200 -15.05 -1.44 -2.40
C VAL A 200 -13.90 -0.96 -3.29
N LEU A 201 -12.81 -0.49 -2.68
CA LEU A 201 -11.67 0.07 -3.40
C LEU A 201 -11.08 -0.87 -4.49
N PRO A 202 -10.92 -2.20 -4.28
CA PRO A 202 -10.44 -3.10 -5.33
C PRO A 202 -11.33 -3.08 -6.58
N TYR A 203 -12.65 -3.02 -6.40
CA TYR A 203 -13.62 -3.00 -7.50
C TYR A 203 -13.60 -1.65 -8.23
N LEU A 204 -13.54 -0.55 -7.48
CA LEU A 204 -13.34 0.77 -8.06
C LEU A 204 -12.06 0.81 -8.92
N LEU A 205 -10.95 0.32 -8.39
CA LEU A 205 -9.67 0.35 -9.10
C LEU A 205 -9.67 -0.54 -10.35
N LYS A 206 -10.47 -1.60 -10.43
CA LYS A 206 -10.67 -2.37 -11.66
C LYS A 206 -11.31 -1.57 -12.80
N GLU A 207 -12.18 -0.61 -12.46
CA GLU A 207 -12.86 0.28 -13.43
C GLU A 207 -11.99 1.49 -13.80
N ILE A 208 -10.78 1.60 -13.25
CA ILE A 208 -9.86 2.73 -13.41
C ILE A 208 -8.68 2.28 -14.29
N ASP A 209 -8.26 3.10 -15.24
CA ASP A 209 -7.14 2.80 -16.12
C ASP A 209 -5.81 2.85 -15.38
N PHE A 210 -5.62 3.84 -14.51
CA PHE A 210 -4.40 3.95 -13.70
C PHE A 210 -4.59 4.75 -12.41
N LEU A 211 -3.74 4.43 -11.42
CA LEU A 211 -3.69 5.08 -10.12
C LEU A 211 -2.43 5.92 -9.97
N LEU A 212 -2.56 7.18 -9.55
CA LEU A 212 -1.45 8.01 -9.05
C LEU A 212 -1.50 8.05 -7.52
N ALA A 213 -0.43 7.63 -6.85
CA ALA A 213 -0.37 7.68 -5.38
C ALA A 213 1.08 7.67 -4.85
N PRO A 214 1.33 8.22 -3.65
CA PRO A 214 2.58 7.98 -2.90
C PRO A 214 2.60 6.54 -2.34
N ASP A 215 3.67 6.19 -1.61
CA ASP A 215 3.80 4.89 -0.90
C ASP A 215 2.65 4.68 0.10
N THR A 216 1.57 4.05 -0.36
CA THR A 216 0.32 3.78 0.39
C THR A 216 -0.31 2.45 0.00
N GLY A 217 -1.25 1.96 0.83
CA GLY A 217 -1.92 0.67 0.61
C GLY A 217 -2.68 0.56 -0.71
N SER A 218 -3.20 1.68 -1.23
CA SER A 218 -3.93 1.71 -2.51
C SER A 218 -3.08 1.25 -3.70
N ILE A 219 -1.76 1.50 -3.69
CA ILE A 219 -0.82 1.03 -4.72
C ILE A 219 -0.83 -0.51 -4.81
N HIS A 220 -0.79 -1.18 -3.64
CA HIS A 220 -0.77 -2.64 -3.59
C HIS A 220 -2.11 -3.24 -4.00
N ILE A 221 -3.22 -2.58 -3.65
CA ILE A 221 -4.56 -3.00 -4.07
C ILE A 221 -4.70 -2.83 -5.59
N ALA A 222 -4.31 -1.69 -6.15
CA ALA A 222 -4.30 -1.44 -7.58
C ALA A 222 -3.49 -2.52 -8.32
N ARG A 223 -2.27 -2.79 -7.86
CA ARG A 223 -1.43 -3.85 -8.44
C ARG A 223 -2.08 -5.24 -8.37
N ALA A 224 -2.77 -5.55 -7.25
CA ALA A 224 -3.45 -6.83 -7.07
C ALA A 224 -4.63 -7.03 -8.02
N VAL A 225 -5.30 -5.96 -8.43
CA VAL A 225 -6.43 -6.02 -9.37
C VAL A 225 -6.05 -5.74 -10.83
N GLY A 226 -4.76 -5.51 -11.11
CA GLY A 226 -4.24 -5.30 -12.47
C GLY A 226 -4.23 -3.85 -12.94
N THR A 227 -4.65 -2.90 -12.11
CA THR A 227 -4.63 -1.46 -12.44
C THR A 227 -3.19 -0.95 -12.47
N THR A 228 -2.83 -0.22 -13.51
CA THR A 228 -1.50 0.39 -13.66
C THR A 228 -1.27 1.46 -12.60
N VAL A 229 -0.05 1.55 -12.07
CA VAL A 229 0.30 2.45 -10.96
C VAL A 229 1.41 3.42 -11.36
N ILE A 230 1.14 4.72 -11.19
CA ILE A 230 2.17 5.77 -11.16
C ILE A 230 2.47 6.05 -9.69
N GLY A 231 3.50 5.40 -9.16
CA GLY A 231 3.90 5.53 -7.75
C GLY A 231 4.87 6.68 -7.53
N LEU A 232 4.69 7.47 -6.46
CA LEU A 232 5.55 8.59 -6.11
C LEU A 232 6.45 8.24 -4.92
N TYR A 233 7.75 8.09 -5.15
CA TYR A 233 8.72 7.62 -4.17
C TYR A 233 9.89 8.58 -3.99
N ALA A 234 10.02 9.16 -2.79
CA ALA A 234 11.20 9.90 -2.35
C ALA A 234 11.55 9.58 -0.89
N VAL A 235 10.54 9.27 -0.06
CA VAL A 235 10.70 8.92 1.37
C VAL A 235 10.98 7.44 1.57
N ALA A 236 10.31 6.57 0.80
CA ALA A 236 10.47 5.12 0.85
C ALA A 236 11.16 4.59 -0.41
N ASN A 237 11.88 3.48 -0.27
CA ASN A 237 12.53 2.81 -1.39
C ASN A 237 11.52 1.96 -2.18
N PRO A 238 11.20 2.29 -3.46
CA PRO A 238 10.24 1.52 -4.24
C PRO A 238 10.69 0.08 -4.54
N ARG A 239 11.99 -0.21 -4.48
CA ARG A 239 12.49 -1.60 -4.57
C ARG A 239 12.06 -2.44 -3.37
N LEU A 240 11.76 -1.80 -2.22
CA LEU A 240 11.30 -2.46 -1.01
C LEU A 240 9.77 -2.49 -0.92
N THR A 241 9.09 -1.37 -1.22
CA THR A 241 7.65 -1.17 -0.97
C THR A 241 6.86 -0.70 -2.19
N GLY A 242 7.43 -0.69 -3.38
CA GLY A 242 6.74 -0.26 -4.59
C GLY A 242 5.66 -1.25 -5.07
N PRO A 243 4.98 -0.96 -6.18
CA PRO A 243 4.09 -1.92 -6.81
C PRO A 243 4.90 -3.12 -7.30
N TYR A 244 4.62 -4.28 -6.73
CA TYR A 244 5.43 -5.48 -6.94
C TYR A 244 5.45 -5.91 -8.41
N ASN A 245 6.66 -5.99 -9.00
CA ASN A 245 6.90 -6.27 -10.43
C ASN A 245 6.16 -5.31 -11.39
N ALA A 246 5.92 -4.05 -11.00
CA ALA A 246 5.21 -3.06 -11.81
C ALA A 246 5.68 -1.61 -11.48
N ASN A 247 7.00 -1.42 -11.39
CA ASN A 247 7.59 -0.11 -11.06
C ASN A 247 7.91 0.77 -12.29
N GLU A 248 7.58 0.36 -13.50
CA GLU A 248 7.95 1.01 -14.77
C GLU A 248 7.45 2.46 -14.89
N PHE A 249 6.25 2.73 -14.38
CA PHE A 249 5.68 4.07 -14.35
C PHE A 249 5.96 4.84 -13.07
N SER A 250 6.57 4.20 -12.04
CA SER A 250 6.87 4.87 -10.78
C SER A 250 7.98 5.93 -10.93
N ILE A 251 7.84 7.05 -10.21
CA ILE A 251 8.85 8.09 -10.10
C ILE A 251 9.64 7.85 -8.82
N ASN A 252 10.91 7.53 -8.99
CA ASN A 252 11.82 7.21 -7.90
C ASN A 252 12.86 8.31 -7.67
N LYS A 253 12.72 9.04 -6.57
CA LYS A 253 13.70 10.02 -6.07
C LYS A 253 14.34 9.56 -4.75
N PHE A 254 14.12 8.31 -4.33
CA PHE A 254 14.60 7.81 -3.06
C PHE A 254 16.12 7.90 -2.92
N ASP A 255 16.87 7.46 -3.92
CA ASP A 255 18.33 7.48 -3.87
C ASP A 255 18.87 8.93 -3.78
N LEU A 256 18.27 9.87 -4.53
CA LEU A 256 18.58 11.29 -4.45
C LEU A 256 18.23 11.86 -3.07
N ALA A 257 17.02 11.63 -2.60
CA ALA A 257 16.57 12.08 -1.29
C ALA A 257 17.43 11.49 -0.16
N SER A 258 17.79 10.23 -0.26
CA SER A 258 18.67 9.57 0.71
C SER A 258 20.04 10.20 0.77
N LYS A 259 20.61 10.57 -0.37
CA LYS A 259 21.94 11.20 -0.48
C LYS A 259 21.94 12.65 0.02
N GLU A 260 20.92 13.42 -0.33
CA GLU A 260 20.92 14.88 -0.11
C GLU A 260 20.22 15.29 1.19
N LEU A 261 19.19 14.55 1.62
CA LEU A 261 18.29 14.97 2.68
C LEU A 261 18.27 14.03 3.90
N SER A 262 18.90 12.88 3.83
CA SER A 262 18.96 11.98 4.99
C SER A 262 19.91 12.51 6.04
N SER A 263 19.45 12.54 7.29
CA SER A 263 20.28 12.83 8.46
C SER A 263 21.12 11.61 8.90
N SER A 264 20.85 10.43 8.34
CA SER A 264 21.55 9.20 8.68
C SER A 264 22.83 9.06 7.87
N ARG A 265 23.95 8.82 8.56
CA ARG A 265 25.26 8.58 7.90
C ARG A 265 25.34 7.26 7.12
N GLN A 266 24.41 6.33 7.36
CA GLN A 266 24.33 5.04 6.65
C GLN A 266 22.94 4.89 6.03
N VAL A 267 22.86 5.16 4.74
CA VAL A 267 21.72 4.83 3.93
C VAL A 267 21.84 3.35 3.55
N ASN A 268 20.84 2.55 3.89
CA ASN A 268 20.74 1.16 3.48
C ASN A 268 19.44 0.92 2.73
N PHE A 269 19.27 -0.27 2.19
CA PHE A 269 18.08 -0.66 1.42
C PHE A 269 16.76 -0.41 2.15
N HIS A 270 16.74 -0.53 3.49
CA HIS A 270 15.58 -0.38 4.36
C HIS A 270 15.44 1.02 4.96
N THR A 271 16.31 1.95 4.60
CA THR A 271 16.29 3.33 5.12
C THR A 271 15.04 4.06 4.63
N ARG A 272 14.51 4.94 5.47
CA ARG A 272 13.50 5.94 5.10
C ARG A 272 14.09 7.33 5.25
N VAL A 273 13.75 8.22 4.33
CA VAL A 273 14.16 9.62 4.38
C VAL A 273 13.13 10.41 5.18
N HIS A 274 13.44 10.69 6.45
CA HIS A 274 12.58 11.48 7.32
C HIS A 274 12.83 12.97 7.11
N ASN A 275 12.40 13.50 5.95
CA ASN A 275 12.54 14.91 5.60
C ASN A 275 11.29 15.41 4.88
N PRO A 276 10.61 16.46 5.37
CA PRO A 276 9.39 17.01 4.75
C PRO A 276 9.58 17.49 3.31
N SER A 277 10.82 17.79 2.92
CA SER A 277 11.14 18.25 1.56
C SER A 277 11.40 17.13 0.56
N ALA A 278 11.48 15.87 1.00
CA ALA A 278 11.84 14.75 0.12
C ALA A 278 10.88 14.63 -1.08
N MET A 279 9.57 14.69 -0.83
CA MET A 279 8.57 14.61 -1.90
C MET A 279 8.62 15.81 -2.88
N SER A 280 9.26 16.91 -2.51
CA SER A 280 9.44 18.07 -3.40
C SER A 280 10.51 17.85 -4.48
N LEU A 281 11.29 16.77 -4.38
CA LEU A 281 12.22 16.34 -5.43
C LEU A 281 11.49 15.77 -6.64
N ILE A 282 10.25 15.31 -6.47
CA ILE A 282 9.39 14.86 -7.56
C ILE A 282 8.79 16.09 -8.23
N LYS A 283 9.05 16.24 -9.54
CA LYS A 283 8.55 17.36 -10.33
C LYS A 283 7.29 16.96 -11.09
N GLU A 284 6.37 17.91 -11.25
CA GLU A 284 5.12 17.70 -11.94
C GLU A 284 5.33 17.26 -13.39
N GLU A 285 6.36 17.81 -14.06
CA GLU A 285 6.72 17.49 -15.44
C GLU A 285 7.12 16.02 -15.60
N GLU A 286 7.71 15.40 -14.59
CA GLU A 286 8.04 13.97 -14.59
C GLU A 286 6.79 13.10 -14.49
N VAL A 287 5.79 13.54 -13.69
CA VAL A 287 4.50 12.85 -13.57
C VAL A 287 3.71 12.97 -14.87
N ILE A 288 3.68 14.16 -15.46
CA ILE A 288 3.06 14.43 -16.77
C ILE A 288 3.65 13.51 -17.85
N ALA A 289 4.97 13.45 -17.94
CA ALA A 289 5.66 12.58 -18.92
C ALA A 289 5.31 11.09 -18.71
N LYS A 290 5.12 10.64 -17.46
CA LYS A 290 4.68 9.27 -17.17
C LYS A 290 3.23 9.02 -17.57
N ILE A 291 2.35 10.00 -17.38
CA ILE A 291 0.95 9.94 -17.85
C ILE A 291 0.93 9.82 -19.38
N ASP A 292 1.65 10.68 -20.09
CA ASP A 292 1.68 10.65 -21.55
C ASP A 292 2.20 9.31 -22.08
N LEU A 293 3.32 8.81 -21.54
CA LEU A 293 3.86 7.50 -21.91
C LEU A 293 2.86 6.35 -21.66
N LEU A 294 2.12 6.42 -20.55
CA LEU A 294 1.12 5.41 -20.22
C LEU A 294 -0.06 5.48 -21.19
N LEU A 295 -0.54 6.66 -21.53
CA LEU A 295 -1.63 6.85 -22.51
C LEU A 295 -1.25 6.31 -23.88
N GLU A 296 -0.01 6.54 -24.33
CA GLU A 296 0.52 5.96 -25.57
C GLU A 296 0.50 4.42 -25.50
N SER A 297 0.96 3.83 -24.40
CA SER A 297 0.98 2.37 -24.23
C SER A 297 -0.43 1.75 -24.26
N LEU A 298 -1.41 2.41 -23.59
CA LEU A 298 -2.81 1.97 -23.58
C LEU A 298 -3.44 2.04 -24.99
N SER A 299 -3.16 3.09 -25.74
CA SER A 299 -3.67 3.24 -27.12
C SER A 299 -3.13 2.18 -28.08
N LEU A 300 -1.88 1.77 -27.91
CA LEU A 300 -1.26 0.70 -28.72
C LEU A 300 -1.87 -0.67 -28.41
N SER A 301 -2.21 -0.94 -27.16
CA SER A 301 -2.82 -2.22 -26.75
C SER A 301 -4.26 -2.40 -27.25
N GLU A 302 -5.00 -1.33 -27.48
CA GLU A 302 -6.37 -1.36 -28.06
C GLU A 302 -6.38 -1.53 -29.59
N SER A 303 -5.24 -1.29 -30.21
CA SER A 303 -5.11 -1.38 -31.68
C SER A 303 -4.71 -2.78 -32.16
N GLN A 304 -4.43 -3.71 -31.25
CA GLN A 304 -4.08 -5.12 -31.50
C GLN A 304 -5.25 -6.04 -31.19
#